data_5494d7d798b50a1ee9b9278975823444
#
_entry.id   5494d7d798b50a1ee9b9278975823444
#
_cell.length_a   1.000
_cell.length_b   1.000
_cell.length_c   1.000
_cell.angle_alpha   90.00
_cell.angle_beta   90.00
_cell.angle_gamma   90.00
#
_symmetry.space_group_name_H-M   'P 1'
#
loop_
_entity.id
_entity.type
_entity.pdbx_description
1 polymer ?
#
loop_
_entity_poly.entity_id
_entity_poly.type
_entity_poly.pdbx_seq_one_letter_code
_entity_poly.pdbx_strand_id
1 'polypeptide(L)'
;MWHQVHEMLYIEKGGEAQIEDELRAYNPLIPNGRELIATVMFEIDDEKQRRNFLAKLGGVEETASFRFDGETVRGVPEADMDRTNAAGKASSVQFIHFPFTPEQVRKFRQPGVEVTLGVNHPAYGHIAILPEATRASLAQDFD
;
A
#
# COMPACT_ATOMS: atom_id res chain seq x y z
N MET A 1 -4.90 -5.69 -8.34
CA MET A 1 -3.74 -6.34 -8.98
C MET A 1 -3.99 -6.78 -10.42
N TRP A 2 -5.16 -7.29 -10.75
CA TRP A 2 -5.49 -7.67 -12.13
C TRP A 2 -5.23 -6.55 -13.16
N HIS A 3 -5.71 -5.35 -12.87
CA HIS A 3 -5.52 -4.20 -13.76
C HIS A 3 -4.03 -3.89 -13.96
N GLN A 4 -3.23 -3.95 -12.91
CA GLN A 4 -1.80 -3.63 -12.98
C GLN A 4 -1.05 -4.67 -13.80
N VAL A 5 -1.32 -5.95 -13.62
CA VAL A 5 -0.72 -7.02 -14.43
C VAL A 5 -1.09 -6.83 -15.90
N HIS A 6 -2.35 -6.56 -16.18
CA HIS A 6 -2.84 -6.36 -17.55
C HIS A 6 -2.19 -5.15 -18.21
N GLU A 7 -2.04 -4.06 -17.48
CA GLU A 7 -1.40 -2.84 -17.98
C GLU A 7 0.09 -3.05 -18.27
N MET A 8 0.81 -3.74 -17.40
CA MET A 8 2.22 -4.06 -17.63
C MET A 8 2.41 -4.95 -18.85
N LEU A 9 1.56 -5.95 -19.05
CA LEU A 9 1.59 -6.79 -20.24
C LEU A 9 1.34 -5.98 -21.51
N TYR A 10 0.42 -5.03 -21.46
CA TYR A 10 0.11 -4.15 -22.59
C TYR A 10 1.31 -3.24 -22.96
N ILE A 11 1.94 -2.64 -21.96
CA ILE A 11 3.06 -1.70 -22.17
C ILE A 11 4.31 -2.43 -22.67
N GLU A 12 4.66 -3.54 -22.07
CA GLU A 12 5.89 -4.27 -22.37
C GLU A 12 5.72 -5.27 -23.51
N LYS A 13 4.49 -5.66 -23.83
CA LYS A 13 4.15 -6.58 -24.92
C LYS A 13 4.91 -7.90 -24.85
N GLY A 14 5.12 -8.42 -23.63
CA GLY A 14 5.77 -9.70 -23.43
C GLY A 14 4.86 -10.88 -23.79
N GLY A 15 5.44 -12.07 -23.91
CA GLY A 15 4.70 -13.32 -24.14
C GLY A 15 4.29 -14.02 -22.85
N GLU A 16 4.01 -15.34 -22.93
CA GLU A 16 3.60 -16.12 -21.78
C GLU A 16 4.61 -16.09 -20.61
N ALA A 17 5.90 -16.05 -20.92
CA ALA A 17 6.94 -15.95 -19.91
C ALA A 17 6.80 -14.69 -19.08
N GLN A 18 6.46 -13.58 -19.72
CA GLN A 18 6.19 -12.32 -19.00
C GLN A 18 4.94 -12.42 -18.15
N ILE A 19 3.90 -13.10 -18.60
CA ILE A 19 2.68 -13.33 -17.81
C ILE A 19 3.03 -14.05 -16.50
N GLU A 20 3.84 -15.11 -16.57
CA GLU A 20 4.26 -15.84 -15.36
C GLU A 20 5.08 -14.95 -14.42
N ASP A 21 6.01 -14.17 -14.96
CA ASP A 21 6.84 -13.26 -14.17
C ASP A 21 5.99 -12.18 -13.48
N GLU A 22 5.03 -11.58 -14.20
CA GLU A 22 4.14 -10.58 -13.65
C GLU A 22 3.25 -11.18 -12.55
N LEU A 23 2.69 -12.37 -12.76
CA LEU A 23 1.89 -13.05 -11.75
C LEU A 23 2.71 -13.40 -10.51
N ARG A 24 3.95 -13.84 -10.69
CA ARG A 24 4.85 -14.14 -9.57
C ARG A 24 5.16 -12.89 -8.75
N ALA A 25 5.34 -11.73 -9.41
CA ALA A 25 5.61 -10.47 -8.74
C ALA A 25 4.39 -9.92 -8.00
N TYR A 26 3.18 -10.04 -8.57
CA TYR A 26 1.98 -9.40 -8.05
C TYR A 26 1.04 -10.30 -7.26
N ASN A 27 1.12 -11.63 -7.42
CA ASN A 27 0.26 -12.55 -6.66
C ASN A 27 0.33 -12.37 -5.15
N PRO A 28 1.52 -12.16 -4.53
CA PRO A 28 1.58 -11.90 -3.08
C PRO A 28 0.89 -10.62 -2.65
N LEU A 29 0.58 -9.72 -3.60
CA LEU A 29 -0.09 -8.44 -3.33
C LEU A 29 -1.61 -8.54 -3.50
N ILE A 30 -2.15 -9.72 -3.79
CA ILE A 30 -3.59 -9.95 -3.84
C ILE A 30 -4.07 -10.23 -2.41
N PRO A 31 -5.09 -9.50 -1.91
CA PRO A 31 -5.60 -9.72 -0.56
C PRO A 31 -6.10 -11.15 -0.37
N ASN A 32 -5.83 -11.71 0.79
CA ASN A 32 -6.19 -13.09 1.15
C ASN A 32 -7.47 -13.17 2.02
N GLY A 33 -8.20 -12.07 2.13
CA GLY A 33 -9.43 -12.00 2.94
C GLY A 33 -9.20 -11.61 4.40
N ARG A 34 -7.97 -11.47 4.85
CA ARG A 34 -7.60 -11.10 6.22
C ARG A 34 -6.72 -9.87 6.31
N GLU A 35 -6.40 -9.28 5.18
CA GLU A 35 -5.56 -8.09 5.11
C GLU A 35 -6.01 -7.15 4.01
N LEU A 36 -5.63 -5.89 4.12
CA LEU A 36 -5.66 -4.95 3.03
C LEU A 36 -4.24 -4.74 2.54
N ILE A 37 -4.09 -4.51 1.25
CA ILE A 37 -2.80 -4.23 0.64
C ILE A 37 -2.88 -2.90 -0.08
N ALA A 38 -1.92 -2.03 0.19
CA ALA A 38 -1.85 -0.73 -0.45
C ALA A 38 -0.58 -0.59 -1.28
N THR A 39 -0.73 0.01 -2.45
CA THR A 39 0.39 0.50 -3.23
C THR A 39 0.46 2.01 -3.03
N VAL A 40 1.54 2.49 -2.44
CA VAL A 40 1.77 3.92 -2.21
C VAL A 40 2.79 4.40 -3.24
N MET A 41 2.41 5.40 -4.02
CA MET A 41 3.27 5.97 -5.06
C MET A 41 3.51 7.45 -4.79
N PHE A 42 4.79 7.84 -4.81
CA PHE A 42 5.17 9.24 -4.72
C PHE A 42 5.36 9.77 -6.14
N GLU A 43 4.31 10.37 -6.68
CA GLU A 43 4.27 10.86 -8.06
C GLU A 43 4.74 12.31 -8.13
N ILE A 44 6.05 12.49 -8.30
CA ILE A 44 6.69 13.80 -8.44
C ILE A 44 7.31 13.85 -9.82
N ASP A 45 6.80 14.74 -10.70
CA ASP A 45 7.19 14.79 -12.10
C ASP A 45 8.64 15.20 -12.31
N ASP A 46 9.12 16.21 -11.55
CA ASP A 46 10.50 16.68 -11.64
C ASP A 46 11.46 15.66 -11.03
N GLU A 47 12.41 15.16 -11.82
CA GLU A 47 13.35 14.13 -11.38
C GLU A 47 14.23 14.59 -10.23
N LYS A 48 14.71 15.82 -10.26
CA LYS A 48 15.57 16.36 -9.21
C LYS A 48 14.83 16.54 -7.90
N GLN A 49 13.61 17.06 -7.96
CA GLN A 49 12.74 17.22 -6.78
C GLN A 49 12.37 15.85 -6.21
N ARG A 50 12.03 14.89 -7.07
CA ARG A 50 11.72 13.52 -6.67
C ARG A 50 12.89 12.87 -5.97
N ARG A 51 14.08 12.98 -6.53
CA ARG A 51 15.30 12.40 -5.95
C ARG A 51 15.59 13.01 -4.57
N ASN A 52 15.51 14.31 -4.45
CA ASN A 52 15.76 15.00 -3.18
C ASN A 52 14.72 14.65 -2.12
N PHE A 53 13.46 14.53 -2.52
CA PHE A 53 12.36 14.16 -1.63
C PHE A 53 12.52 12.72 -1.12
N LEU A 54 12.75 11.77 -2.04
CA LEU A 54 12.91 10.36 -1.66
C LEU A 54 14.15 10.11 -0.81
N ALA A 55 15.19 10.90 -0.97
CA ALA A 55 16.39 10.79 -0.15
C ALA A 55 16.12 11.05 1.34
N LYS A 56 15.03 11.77 1.66
CA LYS A 56 14.64 12.09 3.04
C LYS A 56 13.61 11.12 3.62
N LEU A 57 13.13 10.18 2.85
CA LEU A 57 12.00 9.30 3.21
C LEU A 57 12.41 7.89 3.66
N GLY A 58 13.68 7.66 3.96
CA GLY A 58 14.10 6.34 4.44
C GLY A 58 13.22 5.85 5.60
N GLY A 59 12.69 4.62 5.50
CA GLY A 59 11.82 4.03 6.51
C GLY A 59 10.36 4.44 6.44
N VAL A 60 9.93 5.22 5.44
CA VAL A 60 8.54 5.69 5.31
C VAL A 60 7.56 4.51 5.24
N GLU A 61 7.96 3.40 4.66
CA GLU A 61 7.14 2.20 4.51
C GLU A 61 6.73 1.56 5.83
N GLU A 62 7.40 1.91 6.92
CA GLU A 62 7.11 1.37 8.26
C GLU A 62 6.21 2.29 9.07
N THR A 63 5.79 3.43 8.52
CA THR A 63 5.05 4.46 9.26
C THR A 63 3.58 4.56 8.88
N ALA A 64 3.09 3.73 7.94
CA ALA A 64 1.70 3.73 7.53
C ALA A 64 0.84 2.91 8.48
N SER A 65 -0.37 3.41 8.77
CA SER A 65 -1.32 2.70 9.62
C SER A 65 -2.76 3.11 9.32
N PHE A 66 -3.69 2.17 9.54
CA PHE A 66 -5.12 2.47 9.63
C PHE A 66 -5.50 2.67 11.10
N ARG A 67 -6.39 3.61 11.36
CA ARG A 67 -6.96 3.85 12.69
C ARG A 67 -8.47 3.96 12.60
N PHE A 68 -9.17 3.21 13.47
CA PHE A 68 -10.63 3.21 13.54
C PHE A 68 -11.07 2.60 14.86
N ASP A 69 -12.10 3.18 15.50
CA ASP A 69 -12.74 2.66 16.71
C ASP A 69 -11.73 2.20 17.79
N GLY A 70 -10.72 3.03 18.06
CA GLY A 70 -9.69 2.72 19.05
C GLY A 70 -8.66 1.70 18.62
N GLU A 71 -8.78 1.14 17.42
CA GLU A 71 -7.84 0.18 16.87
C GLU A 71 -6.79 0.86 15.99
N THR A 72 -5.58 0.30 15.98
CA THR A 72 -4.52 0.69 15.06
C THR A 72 -4.00 -0.53 14.34
N VAL A 73 -4.06 -0.51 13.01
CA VAL A 73 -3.49 -1.57 12.17
C VAL A 73 -2.25 -1.01 11.48
N ARG A 74 -1.09 -1.49 11.88
CA ARG A 74 0.17 -1.04 11.29
C ARG A 74 0.44 -1.75 9.98
N GLY A 75 0.97 -0.99 9.01
CA GLY A 75 1.41 -1.54 7.75
C GLY A 75 2.72 -2.30 7.89
N VAL A 76 2.81 -3.41 7.17
CA VAL A 76 4.01 -4.23 7.07
C VAL A 76 4.48 -4.18 5.62
N PRO A 77 5.70 -3.66 5.37
CA PRO A 77 6.22 -3.58 4.00
C PRO A 77 6.40 -4.97 3.38
N GLU A 78 6.25 -5.07 2.07
CA GLU A 78 6.55 -6.30 1.33
C GLU A 78 8.05 -6.60 1.44
N ALA A 79 8.40 -7.79 1.95
CA ALA A 79 9.78 -8.15 2.29
C ALA A 79 10.68 -8.32 1.06
N ASP A 80 10.11 -8.75 -0.07
CA ASP A 80 10.86 -9.08 -1.28
C ASP A 80 11.02 -7.89 -2.24
N MET A 81 10.57 -6.70 -1.83
CA MET A 81 10.64 -5.49 -2.66
C MET A 81 11.70 -4.52 -2.11
N ASP A 82 12.41 -3.86 -3.02
CA ASP A 82 13.32 -2.77 -2.64
C ASP A 82 12.51 -1.58 -2.12
N ARG A 83 12.74 -1.21 -0.87
CA ARG A 83 11.98 -0.17 -0.17
C ARG A 83 12.82 1.06 0.10
N THR A 84 13.95 0.84 0.74
CA THR A 84 14.91 1.88 1.12
C THR A 84 16.31 1.31 0.90
N ASN A 85 17.15 2.03 0.17
CA ASN A 85 18.51 1.58 -0.07
C ASN A 85 19.44 1.90 1.11
N ALA A 86 20.70 1.46 1.03
CA ALA A 86 21.69 1.65 2.09
C ALA A 86 21.98 3.11 2.40
N ALA A 87 21.71 4.04 1.47
CA ALA A 87 21.86 5.49 1.68
C ALA A 87 20.62 6.13 2.32
N GLY A 88 19.60 5.34 2.66
CA GLY A 88 18.37 5.84 3.27
C GLY A 88 17.36 6.42 2.29
N LYS A 89 17.57 6.24 1.00
CA LYS A 89 16.64 6.70 -0.03
C LYS A 89 15.50 5.71 -0.18
N ALA A 90 14.26 6.18 -0.04
CA ALA A 90 13.07 5.37 -0.26
C ALA A 90 12.82 5.11 -1.75
N SER A 91 12.16 4.00 -2.06
CA SER A 91 11.59 3.78 -3.38
C SER A 91 10.40 4.72 -3.61
N SER A 92 10.16 5.13 -4.85
CA SER A 92 8.97 5.91 -5.20
C SER A 92 7.68 5.09 -5.15
N VAL A 93 7.78 3.78 -5.12
CA VAL A 93 6.63 2.86 -5.03
C VAL A 93 6.84 1.95 -3.83
N GLN A 94 5.83 1.88 -2.94
CA GLN A 94 5.86 1.05 -1.74
C GLN A 94 4.65 0.13 -1.74
N PHE A 95 4.85 -1.15 -1.44
CA PHE A 95 3.80 -2.14 -1.26
C PHE A 95 3.68 -2.45 0.22
N ILE A 96 2.52 -2.23 0.79
CA ILE A 96 2.32 -2.34 2.24
C ILE A 96 1.12 -3.24 2.53
N HIS A 97 1.33 -4.24 3.37
CA HIS A 97 0.30 -5.14 3.87
C HIS A 97 -0.24 -4.61 5.20
N PHE A 98 -1.55 -4.63 5.36
CA PHE A 98 -2.22 -4.27 6.62
C PHE A 98 -2.98 -5.50 7.13
N PRO A 99 -2.36 -6.33 7.99
CA PRO A 99 -3.03 -7.50 8.53
C PRO A 99 -4.05 -7.11 9.60
N PHE A 100 -5.27 -7.65 9.50
CA PHE A 100 -6.35 -7.38 10.43
C PHE A 100 -6.65 -8.62 11.28
N THR A 101 -6.91 -8.41 12.56
CA THR A 101 -7.49 -9.46 13.41
C THR A 101 -8.98 -9.60 13.09
N PRO A 102 -9.64 -10.74 13.44
CA PRO A 102 -11.08 -10.90 13.23
C PRO A 102 -11.91 -9.78 13.87
N GLU A 103 -11.53 -9.31 15.05
CA GLU A 103 -12.20 -8.21 15.70
C GLU A 103 -12.02 -6.88 14.98
N GLN A 104 -10.81 -6.62 14.46
CA GLN A 104 -10.55 -5.42 13.68
C GLN A 104 -11.34 -5.43 12.38
N VAL A 105 -11.48 -6.58 11.73
CA VAL A 105 -12.35 -6.72 10.54
C VAL A 105 -13.78 -6.38 10.89
N ARG A 106 -14.30 -6.90 12.01
CA ARG A 106 -15.66 -6.62 12.46
C ARG A 106 -15.88 -5.13 12.68
N LYS A 107 -14.95 -4.45 13.33
CA LYS A 107 -15.06 -3.01 13.60
C LYS A 107 -14.96 -2.19 12.32
N PHE A 108 -14.08 -2.57 11.41
CA PHE A 108 -13.91 -1.90 10.12
C PHE A 108 -15.18 -1.99 9.26
N ARG A 109 -15.91 -3.11 9.36
CA ARG A 109 -17.14 -3.34 8.59
C ARG A 109 -18.35 -2.55 9.09
N GLN A 110 -18.30 -1.98 10.28
CA GLN A 110 -19.45 -1.28 10.84
C GLN A 110 -19.76 -0.01 10.04
N PRO A 111 -21.02 0.16 9.56
CA PRO A 111 -21.39 1.39 8.85
C PRO A 111 -21.18 2.61 9.71
N GLY A 112 -20.64 3.67 9.10
CA GLY A 112 -20.43 4.96 9.78
C GLY A 112 -19.20 5.04 10.66
N VAL A 113 -18.37 3.97 10.76
CA VAL A 113 -17.12 4.06 11.51
C VAL A 113 -16.15 4.98 10.76
N GLU A 114 -15.51 5.91 11.49
CA GLU A 114 -14.49 6.76 10.92
C GLU A 114 -13.18 5.98 10.80
N VAL A 115 -12.66 5.85 9.59
CA VAL A 115 -11.40 5.19 9.31
C VAL A 115 -10.41 6.21 8.74
N THR A 116 -9.22 6.27 9.33
CA THR A 116 -8.13 7.11 8.83
C THR A 116 -6.97 6.25 8.39
N LEU A 117 -6.33 6.66 7.30
CA LEU A 117 -5.07 6.09 6.84
C LEU A 117 -4.01 7.17 6.95
N GLY A 118 -2.99 6.91 7.73
CA GLY A 118 -1.94 7.88 8.01
C GLY A 118 -0.55 7.37 7.72
N VAL A 119 0.33 8.30 7.37
CA VAL A 119 1.77 8.09 7.26
C VAL A 119 2.43 9.06 8.23
N ASN A 120 3.20 8.54 9.17
CA ASN A 120 3.81 9.34 10.25
C ASN A 120 5.33 9.31 10.19
N HIS A 121 5.88 9.80 9.09
CA HIS A 121 7.31 9.95 8.92
C HIS A 121 7.71 11.41 9.22
N PRO A 122 8.87 11.67 9.85
CA PRO A 122 9.29 13.05 10.15
C PRO A 122 9.34 13.98 8.93
N ALA A 123 9.67 13.45 7.76
CA ALA A 123 9.70 14.22 6.50
C ALA A 123 8.39 14.17 5.72
N TYR A 124 7.43 13.34 6.13
CA TYR A 124 6.14 13.19 5.44
C TYR A 124 5.08 12.70 6.44
N GLY A 125 4.33 13.62 7.00
CA GLY A 125 3.24 13.32 7.93
C GLY A 125 1.90 13.73 7.35
N HIS A 126 1.04 12.77 7.02
CA HIS A 126 -0.29 13.03 6.46
C HIS A 126 -1.29 12.00 6.95
N ILE A 127 -2.52 12.43 7.15
CA ILE A 127 -3.64 11.56 7.52
C ILE A 127 -4.78 11.85 6.56
N ALA A 128 -5.33 10.79 5.97
CA ALA A 128 -6.53 10.87 5.12
C ALA A 128 -7.68 10.18 5.83
N ILE A 129 -8.85 10.82 5.81
CA ILE A 129 -10.10 10.22 6.29
C ILE A 129 -10.75 9.53 5.11
N LEU A 130 -11.04 8.24 5.25
CA LEU A 130 -11.68 7.48 4.18
C LEU A 130 -13.16 7.87 4.07
N PRO A 131 -13.66 8.25 2.87
CA PRO A 131 -15.10 8.39 2.67
C PRO A 131 -15.82 7.07 2.95
N GLU A 132 -17.08 7.15 3.40
CA GLU A 132 -17.86 5.96 3.73
C GLU A 132 -17.98 4.99 2.55
N ALA A 133 -18.12 5.50 1.33
CA ALA A 133 -18.16 4.67 0.13
C ALA A 133 -16.87 3.88 -0.06
N THR A 134 -15.72 4.50 0.21
CA THR A 134 -14.41 3.82 0.12
C THR A 134 -14.27 2.78 1.21
N ARG A 135 -14.61 3.11 2.45
CA ARG A 135 -14.59 2.18 3.57
C ARG A 135 -15.44 0.94 3.28
N ALA A 136 -16.68 1.16 2.83
CA ALA A 136 -17.61 0.07 2.53
C ALA A 136 -17.08 -0.83 1.41
N SER A 137 -16.47 -0.24 0.39
CA SER A 137 -15.88 -1.00 -0.71
C SER A 137 -14.70 -1.86 -0.24
N LEU A 138 -13.81 -1.30 0.58
CA LEU A 138 -12.68 -2.04 1.14
C LEU A 138 -13.13 -3.15 2.09
N ALA A 139 -14.21 -2.91 2.83
CA ALA A 139 -14.75 -3.90 3.76
C ALA A 139 -15.22 -5.18 3.05
N GLN A 140 -15.52 -5.11 1.77
CA GLN A 140 -15.91 -6.29 0.96
C GLN A 140 -14.73 -7.18 0.63
N ASP A 141 -13.50 -6.70 0.78
CA ASP A 141 -12.29 -7.50 0.50
C ASP A 141 -11.98 -8.49 1.63
N PHE A 142 -12.64 -8.36 2.77
CA PHE A 142 -12.50 -9.31 3.87
C PHE A 142 -13.48 -10.48 3.73
N ASP A 143 -13.03 -11.65 4.11
CA ASP A 143 -13.86 -12.88 4.17
C ASP A 143 -14.83 -12.87 5.36
#